data_7d6787b4a31be45c9c3350cf043ab723
#
_entry.id   7d6787b4a31be45c9c3350cf043ab723
#
_cell.length_a   1.000
_cell.length_b   1.000
_cell.length_c   1.000
_cell.angle_alpha   90.00
_cell.angle_beta   90.00
_cell.angle_gamma   90.00
#
_symmetry.space_group_name_H-M   'P 1'
#
loop_
_entity.id
_entity.type
_entity.pdbx_description
1 polymer ?
#
loop_
_entity_poly.entity_id
_entity_poly.type
_entity_poly.pdbx_seq_one_letter_code
_entity_poly.pdbx_strand_id
1 'polypeptide(L)'
;MIFFTFEKKIMALIMDVHGKSPEFGADCWLAPNATVVGDVKMGNNCTVWFNAVIRGDVHEIRIGDDTNIQDGAVIHCTYQKAPTYIGNQVSIAHNAIVHGCIIHDRVLVGMGAIVMDGAVVHSDSVIAAGAVVLAGTIVESGSIYAGMPAKKVKDIGPEMKEPTLRTAKNYPMYSGWFQKE
;
A
#
# COMPACT_ATOMS: atom_id res chain seq x y z
N MET A 1 13.59 -13.04 -43.85
CA MET A 1 12.54 -12.42 -43.04
C MET A 1 13.15 -12.17 -41.66
N ILE A 2 13.55 -10.92 -41.38
CA ILE A 2 14.24 -10.56 -40.15
C ILE A 2 13.14 -10.24 -39.11
N PHE A 3 12.95 -11.10 -38.12
CA PHE A 3 12.10 -10.81 -36.96
C PHE A 3 12.87 -9.89 -36.01
N PHE A 4 12.54 -8.62 -36.03
CA PHE A 4 12.96 -7.73 -34.94
C PHE A 4 12.08 -8.06 -33.71
N THR A 5 12.59 -8.84 -32.78
CA THR A 5 12.03 -8.94 -31.44
C THR A 5 12.37 -7.65 -30.71
N PHE A 6 11.45 -6.69 -30.71
CA PHE A 6 11.51 -5.59 -29.77
C PHE A 6 11.12 -6.16 -28.40
N GLU A 7 12.10 -6.54 -27.61
CA GLU A 7 11.90 -6.68 -26.16
C GLU A 7 11.61 -5.29 -25.59
N LYS A 8 10.35 -4.91 -25.65
CA LYS A 8 9.87 -3.71 -24.99
C LYS A 8 9.88 -4.04 -23.50
N LYS A 9 10.95 -3.67 -22.78
CA LYS A 9 10.99 -3.79 -21.33
C LYS A 9 9.83 -2.98 -20.77
N ILE A 10 8.76 -3.65 -20.36
CA ILE A 10 7.61 -3.01 -19.74
C ILE A 10 8.09 -2.53 -18.39
N MET A 11 7.99 -1.23 -18.14
CA MET A 11 8.40 -0.58 -16.87
C MET A 11 7.17 -0.02 -16.18
N ALA A 12 7.27 0.17 -14.85
CA ALA A 12 6.26 0.89 -14.10
C ALA A 12 6.01 2.28 -14.71
N LEU A 13 4.76 2.73 -14.70
CA LEU A 13 4.41 4.08 -15.11
C LEU A 13 4.69 5.03 -13.93
N ILE A 14 5.73 5.84 -14.08
CA ILE A 14 6.07 6.90 -13.12
C ILE A 14 5.81 8.24 -13.82
N MET A 15 4.98 9.09 -13.22
CA MET A 15 4.55 10.34 -13.85
C MET A 15 4.63 11.52 -12.90
N ASP A 16 5.22 12.60 -13.38
CA ASP A 16 5.16 13.93 -12.76
C ASP A 16 3.76 14.55 -12.91
N VAL A 17 3.31 15.20 -11.85
CA VAL A 17 2.09 16.03 -11.87
C VAL A 17 2.33 17.31 -11.09
N HIS A 18 2.07 18.45 -11.71
CA HIS A 18 2.26 19.79 -11.12
C HIS A 18 3.71 20.03 -10.62
N GLY A 19 4.71 19.49 -11.33
CA GLY A 19 6.13 19.65 -10.97
C GLY A 19 6.55 18.82 -9.76
N LYS A 20 5.75 17.85 -9.36
CA LYS A 20 6.08 16.89 -8.31
C LYS A 20 6.20 15.48 -8.90
N SER A 21 7.35 14.89 -8.72
CA SER A 21 7.66 13.52 -9.19
C SER A 21 7.71 12.55 -8.00
N PRO A 22 7.31 11.29 -8.20
CA PRO A 22 7.50 10.27 -7.19
C PRO A 22 8.97 10.08 -6.80
N GLU A 23 9.22 9.98 -5.49
CA GLU A 23 10.53 9.72 -4.90
C GLU A 23 10.52 8.35 -4.18
N PHE A 24 11.58 7.57 -4.38
CA PHE A 24 11.71 6.22 -3.82
C PHE A 24 13.00 6.12 -3.01
N GLY A 25 12.93 5.48 -1.84
CA GLY A 25 14.10 5.08 -1.08
C GLY A 25 14.90 3.97 -1.77
N ALA A 26 15.94 3.49 -1.11
CA ALA A 26 16.77 2.41 -1.62
C ALA A 26 15.99 1.08 -1.70
N ASP A 27 16.41 0.20 -2.62
CA ASP A 27 15.92 -1.16 -2.78
C ASP A 27 14.40 -1.31 -2.99
N CYS A 28 13.75 -0.26 -3.51
CA CYS A 28 12.36 -0.33 -3.92
C CYS A 28 12.19 -1.10 -5.23
N TRP A 29 11.19 -1.95 -5.29
CA TRP A 29 10.81 -2.68 -6.50
C TRP A 29 9.38 -2.33 -6.95
N LEU A 30 9.23 -2.02 -8.23
CA LEU A 30 7.94 -1.74 -8.86
C LEU A 30 7.69 -2.73 -9.99
N ALA A 31 6.55 -3.39 -9.97
CA ALA A 31 6.12 -4.27 -11.06
C ALA A 31 6.01 -3.51 -12.39
N PRO A 32 6.24 -4.15 -13.53
CA PRO A 32 6.29 -3.49 -14.84
C PRO A 32 5.04 -2.67 -15.22
N ASN A 33 3.89 -2.96 -14.63
CA ASN A 33 2.64 -2.24 -14.89
C ASN A 33 2.07 -1.55 -13.63
N ALA A 34 2.87 -1.38 -12.59
CA ALA A 34 2.53 -0.51 -11.48
C ALA A 34 2.49 0.95 -11.94
N THR A 35 1.64 1.76 -11.32
CA THR A 35 1.48 3.18 -11.64
C THR A 35 1.73 4.02 -10.40
N VAL A 36 2.68 4.96 -10.45
CA VAL A 36 2.97 5.89 -9.35
C VAL A 36 3.04 7.31 -9.90
N VAL A 37 2.20 8.21 -9.39
CA VAL A 37 1.97 9.53 -9.98
C VAL A 37 2.00 10.63 -8.94
N GLY A 38 2.68 11.74 -9.24
CA GLY A 38 2.64 12.99 -8.48
C GLY A 38 3.43 12.98 -7.17
N ASP A 39 2.90 13.64 -6.15
CA ASP A 39 3.56 13.86 -4.86
C ASP A 39 3.52 12.61 -3.97
N VAL A 40 4.34 11.64 -4.33
CA VAL A 40 4.50 10.37 -3.62
C VAL A 40 5.93 10.24 -3.12
N LYS A 41 6.11 9.96 -1.83
CA LYS A 41 7.42 9.58 -1.27
C LYS A 41 7.31 8.24 -0.58
N MET A 42 8.17 7.31 -0.97
CA MET A 42 8.27 5.97 -0.40
C MET A 42 9.62 5.81 0.29
N GLY A 43 9.62 5.14 1.44
CA GLY A 43 10.82 4.74 2.16
C GLY A 43 11.58 3.63 1.43
N ASN A 44 12.49 2.98 2.18
CA ASN A 44 13.35 1.94 1.64
C ASN A 44 12.64 0.57 1.58
N ASN A 45 13.14 -0.32 0.72
CA ASN A 45 12.73 -1.72 0.64
C ASN A 45 11.22 -1.92 0.44
N CYS A 46 10.57 -0.98 -0.25
CA CYS A 46 9.15 -1.05 -0.56
C CYS A 46 8.90 -1.82 -1.86
N THR A 47 7.74 -2.47 -1.96
CA THR A 47 7.36 -3.17 -3.19
C THR A 47 5.96 -2.74 -3.67
N VAL A 48 5.85 -2.41 -4.97
CA VAL A 48 4.57 -2.05 -5.63
C VAL A 48 4.28 -3.08 -6.72
N TRP A 49 3.19 -3.80 -6.56
CA TRP A 49 2.89 -4.98 -7.35
C TRP A 49 2.02 -4.68 -8.57
N PHE A 50 1.67 -5.73 -9.30
CA PHE A 50 1.04 -5.60 -10.62
C PHE A 50 -0.31 -4.87 -10.55
N ASN A 51 -0.53 -3.93 -11.46
CA ASN A 51 -1.74 -3.09 -11.53
C ASN A 51 -2.03 -2.23 -10.29
N ALA A 52 -1.12 -2.15 -9.33
CA ALA A 52 -1.28 -1.23 -8.20
C ALA A 52 -1.13 0.23 -8.68
N VAL A 53 -1.94 1.10 -8.08
CA VAL A 53 -1.96 2.54 -8.41
C VAL A 53 -1.73 3.37 -7.15
N ILE A 54 -0.70 4.20 -7.16
CA ILE A 54 -0.42 5.19 -6.11
C ILE A 54 -0.47 6.57 -6.77
N ARG A 55 -1.50 7.36 -6.48
CA ARG A 55 -1.76 8.61 -7.19
C ARG A 55 -1.84 9.80 -6.24
N GLY A 56 -0.73 10.52 -6.12
CA GLY A 56 -0.55 11.75 -5.33
C GLY A 56 -0.72 13.02 -6.17
N ASP A 57 -1.71 13.08 -7.03
CA ASP A 57 -1.98 14.21 -7.93
C ASP A 57 -2.72 15.37 -7.26
N VAL A 58 -3.52 15.08 -6.24
CA VAL A 58 -4.39 16.05 -5.56
C VAL A 58 -3.94 16.38 -4.13
N HIS A 59 -3.16 15.51 -3.52
CA HIS A 59 -2.51 15.68 -2.21
C HIS A 59 -1.32 14.73 -2.08
N GLU A 60 -0.51 14.93 -1.04
CA GLU A 60 0.67 14.12 -0.80
C GLU A 60 0.36 12.71 -0.28
N ILE A 61 1.18 11.75 -0.70
CA ILE A 61 1.21 10.38 -0.19
C ILE A 61 2.60 10.13 0.40
N ARG A 62 2.67 9.63 1.61
CA ARG A 62 3.91 9.24 2.29
C ARG A 62 3.81 7.79 2.75
N ILE A 63 4.80 6.98 2.41
CA ILE A 63 4.85 5.55 2.68
C ILE A 63 6.19 5.27 3.36
N GLY A 64 6.16 4.60 4.51
CA GLY A 64 7.35 4.22 5.27
C GLY A 64 8.09 3.02 4.68
N ASP A 65 9.11 2.57 5.40
CA ASP A 65 10.01 1.49 4.99
C ASP A 65 9.32 0.11 5.03
N ASP A 66 9.85 -0.87 4.30
CA ASP A 66 9.43 -2.28 4.31
C ASP A 66 7.92 -2.49 4.02
N THR A 67 7.29 -1.57 3.30
CA THR A 67 5.85 -1.58 3.03
C THR A 67 5.58 -2.15 1.65
N ASN A 68 4.55 -2.99 1.53
CA ASN A 68 4.14 -3.59 0.26
C ASN A 68 2.73 -3.17 -0.15
N ILE A 69 2.60 -2.78 -1.41
CA ILE A 69 1.35 -2.40 -2.06
C ILE A 69 1.06 -3.48 -3.11
N GLN A 70 0.12 -4.38 -2.81
CA GLN A 70 -0.10 -5.59 -3.57
C GLN A 70 -0.95 -5.35 -4.82
N ASP A 71 -1.09 -6.40 -5.63
CA ASP A 71 -1.72 -6.33 -6.95
C ASP A 71 -3.09 -5.67 -6.91
N GLY A 72 -3.31 -4.71 -7.81
CA GLY A 72 -4.58 -4.00 -7.96
C GLY A 72 -4.94 -3.06 -6.81
N ALA A 73 -4.11 -2.91 -5.78
CA ALA A 73 -4.40 -1.96 -4.70
C ALA A 73 -4.35 -0.51 -5.19
N VAL A 74 -5.19 0.34 -4.61
CA VAL A 74 -5.28 1.77 -4.97
C VAL A 74 -5.02 2.63 -3.74
N ILE A 75 -4.03 3.50 -3.85
CA ILE A 75 -3.72 4.53 -2.84
C ILE A 75 -4.00 5.90 -3.45
N HIS A 76 -4.87 6.68 -2.81
CA HIS A 76 -5.21 8.01 -3.27
C HIS A 76 -5.51 8.97 -2.11
N CYS A 77 -5.92 10.18 -2.43
CA CYS A 77 -6.12 11.29 -1.49
C CYS A 77 -7.36 12.10 -1.86
N THR A 78 -7.87 12.93 -0.94
CA THR A 78 -8.86 13.94 -1.26
C THR A 78 -8.19 15.30 -1.46
N TYR A 79 -8.55 15.98 -2.54
CA TYR A 79 -7.99 17.27 -2.95
C TYR A 79 -7.96 18.27 -1.80
N GLN A 80 -6.76 18.71 -1.43
CA GLN A 80 -6.46 19.71 -0.39
C GLN A 80 -7.11 19.46 1.00
N LYS A 81 -7.61 18.24 1.26
CA LYS A 81 -8.30 17.90 2.52
C LYS A 81 -7.68 16.76 3.29
N ALA A 82 -7.41 15.68 2.60
CA ALA A 82 -6.96 14.45 3.26
C ALA A 82 -5.77 13.82 2.53
N PRO A 83 -4.55 14.01 3.03
CA PRO A 83 -3.36 13.27 2.57
C PRO A 83 -3.47 11.79 2.96
N THR A 84 -2.62 10.96 2.39
CA THR A 84 -2.51 9.56 2.80
C THR A 84 -1.12 9.29 3.38
N TYR A 85 -1.09 8.83 4.62
CA TYR A 85 0.13 8.46 5.32
C TYR A 85 0.10 6.97 5.70
N ILE A 86 1.12 6.25 5.30
CA ILE A 86 1.28 4.82 5.56
C ILE A 86 2.64 4.62 6.24
N GLY A 87 2.64 3.98 7.40
CA GLY A 87 3.83 3.72 8.20
C GLY A 87 4.73 2.63 7.64
N ASN A 88 5.59 2.11 8.52
CA ASN A 88 6.57 1.09 8.18
C ASN A 88 5.98 -0.32 8.34
N GLN A 89 6.49 -1.28 7.56
CA GLN A 89 6.10 -2.69 7.64
C GLN A 89 4.59 -2.91 7.46
N VAL A 90 3.96 -2.09 6.63
CA VAL A 90 2.53 -2.19 6.32
C VAL A 90 2.33 -3.08 5.10
N SER A 91 1.29 -3.91 5.13
CA SER A 91 0.85 -4.68 3.97
C SER A 91 -0.51 -4.18 3.51
N ILE A 92 -0.56 -3.59 2.32
CA ILE A 92 -1.81 -3.25 1.63
C ILE A 92 -2.10 -4.36 0.64
N ALA A 93 -3.03 -5.25 1.01
CA ALA A 93 -3.28 -6.49 0.28
C ALA A 93 -4.02 -6.24 -1.05
N HIS A 94 -4.12 -7.31 -1.84
CA HIS A 94 -4.68 -7.29 -3.20
C HIS A 94 -6.02 -6.56 -3.27
N ASN A 95 -6.17 -5.66 -4.24
CA ASN A 95 -7.38 -4.87 -4.50
C ASN A 95 -7.88 -4.03 -3.33
N ALA A 96 -7.09 -3.79 -2.29
CA ALA A 96 -7.48 -2.89 -1.21
C ALA A 96 -7.46 -1.43 -1.69
N ILE A 97 -8.32 -0.60 -1.09
CA ILE A 97 -8.37 0.85 -1.34
C ILE A 97 -8.01 1.59 -0.05
N VAL A 98 -7.00 2.44 -0.13
CA VAL A 98 -6.54 3.29 0.98
C VAL A 98 -6.64 4.74 0.52
N HIS A 99 -7.53 5.50 1.14
CA HIS A 99 -7.88 6.82 0.65
C HIS A 99 -7.94 7.84 1.76
N GLY A 100 -7.12 8.91 1.67
CA GLY A 100 -7.17 10.08 2.55
C GLY A 100 -7.04 9.77 4.05
N CYS A 101 -6.25 8.79 4.46
CA CYS A 101 -6.22 8.25 5.82
C CYS A 101 -4.80 8.09 6.36
N ILE A 102 -4.70 7.77 7.64
CA ILE A 102 -3.43 7.48 8.32
C ILE A 102 -3.41 6.00 8.73
N ILE A 103 -2.40 5.29 8.27
CA ILE A 103 -2.13 3.90 8.65
C ILE A 103 -0.76 3.88 9.34
N HIS A 104 -0.75 3.52 10.61
CA HIS A 104 0.49 3.39 11.37
C HIS A 104 1.25 2.10 11.06
N ASP A 105 2.34 1.85 11.77
CA ASP A 105 3.25 0.75 11.50
C ASP A 105 2.63 -0.64 11.73
N ARG A 106 3.12 -1.63 11.00
CA ARG A 106 2.79 -3.05 11.18
C ARG A 106 1.29 -3.35 11.07
N VAL A 107 0.63 -2.66 10.17
CA VAL A 107 -0.79 -2.88 9.87
C VAL A 107 -0.94 -3.79 8.65
N LEU A 108 -1.89 -4.69 8.69
CA LEU A 108 -2.37 -5.43 7.52
C LEU A 108 -3.75 -4.89 7.11
N VAL A 109 -3.82 -4.30 5.93
CA VAL A 109 -5.09 -4.01 5.26
C VAL A 109 -5.41 -5.16 4.33
N GLY A 110 -6.44 -5.94 4.67
CA GLY A 110 -6.81 -7.19 4.00
C GLY A 110 -7.30 -6.99 2.57
N MET A 111 -7.31 -8.08 1.80
CA MET A 111 -7.71 -8.10 0.39
C MET A 111 -9.10 -7.47 0.18
N GLY A 112 -9.21 -6.54 -0.76
CA GLY A 112 -10.46 -5.85 -1.07
C GLY A 112 -11.02 -4.97 0.04
N ALA A 113 -10.28 -4.74 1.13
CA ALA A 113 -10.73 -3.81 2.18
C ALA A 113 -10.64 -2.35 1.71
N ILE A 114 -11.48 -1.49 2.28
CA ILE A 114 -11.54 -0.06 1.98
C ILE A 114 -11.31 0.72 3.27
N VAL A 115 -10.34 1.63 3.27
CA VAL A 115 -10.09 2.58 4.36
C VAL A 115 -10.32 3.99 3.83
N MET A 116 -11.31 4.68 4.42
CA MET A 116 -11.80 5.97 3.91
C MET A 116 -11.16 7.18 4.60
N ASP A 117 -11.43 8.35 4.06
CA ASP A 117 -10.89 9.65 4.47
C ASP A 117 -10.96 9.90 5.97
N GLY A 118 -9.84 10.39 6.53
CA GLY A 118 -9.73 10.74 7.94
C GLY A 118 -9.74 9.55 8.89
N ALA A 119 -9.83 8.33 8.40
CA ALA A 119 -9.65 7.16 9.27
C ALA A 119 -8.20 7.09 9.76
N VAL A 120 -8.03 6.62 11.00
CA VAL A 120 -6.72 6.37 11.60
C VAL A 120 -6.65 4.91 12.03
N VAL A 121 -5.74 4.16 11.44
CA VAL A 121 -5.50 2.75 11.80
C VAL A 121 -4.21 2.69 12.62
N HIS A 122 -4.37 2.45 13.92
CA HIS A 122 -3.20 2.36 14.81
C HIS A 122 -2.39 1.08 14.60
N SER A 123 -1.13 1.14 15.01
CA SER A 123 -0.13 0.08 14.79
C SER A 123 -0.58 -1.30 15.28
N ASP A 124 0.02 -2.32 14.69
CA ASP A 124 -0.21 -3.72 15.04
C ASP A 124 -1.67 -4.19 14.84
N SER A 125 -2.42 -3.56 13.91
CA SER A 125 -3.83 -3.86 13.68
C SER A 125 -4.05 -4.58 12.36
N VAL A 126 -5.19 -5.25 12.23
CA VAL A 126 -5.64 -5.92 11.02
C VAL A 126 -7.02 -5.41 10.61
N ILE A 127 -7.11 -4.92 9.39
CA ILE A 127 -8.39 -4.73 8.70
C ILE A 127 -8.65 -5.98 7.89
N ALA A 128 -9.72 -6.71 8.21
CA ALA A 128 -10.04 -7.98 7.57
C ALA A 128 -10.37 -7.80 6.08
N ALA A 129 -10.21 -8.87 5.30
CA ALA A 129 -10.56 -8.86 3.88
C ALA A 129 -12.01 -8.40 3.66
N GLY A 130 -12.24 -7.53 2.66
CA GLY A 130 -13.55 -6.98 2.30
C GLY A 130 -14.17 -6.03 3.33
N ALA A 131 -13.46 -5.68 4.40
CA ALA A 131 -13.98 -4.75 5.41
C ALA A 131 -13.99 -3.30 4.90
N VAL A 132 -14.97 -2.50 5.36
CA VAL A 132 -15.06 -1.07 5.02
C VAL A 132 -14.93 -0.23 6.29
N VAL A 133 -13.76 0.40 6.45
CA VAL A 133 -13.49 1.36 7.52
C VAL A 133 -14.00 2.73 7.06
N LEU A 134 -15.09 3.17 7.67
CA LEU A 134 -15.74 4.44 7.30
C LEU A 134 -14.85 5.64 7.64
N ALA A 135 -15.15 6.76 6.99
CA ALA A 135 -14.48 8.03 7.20
C ALA A 135 -14.44 8.42 8.70
N GLY A 136 -13.28 8.92 9.14
CA GLY A 136 -13.06 9.35 10.52
C GLY A 136 -13.04 8.23 11.59
N THR A 137 -13.09 6.97 11.19
CA THR A 137 -13.02 5.86 12.15
C THR A 137 -11.62 5.74 12.75
N ILE A 138 -11.54 5.56 14.06
CA ILE A 138 -10.29 5.23 14.77
C ILE A 138 -10.26 3.74 15.04
N VAL A 139 -9.31 3.04 14.44
CA VAL A 139 -9.03 1.63 14.67
C VAL A 139 -7.98 1.52 15.77
N GLU A 140 -8.33 0.83 16.85
CA GLU A 140 -7.46 0.67 18.02
C GLU A 140 -6.21 -0.17 17.69
N SER A 141 -5.10 0.17 18.33
CA SER A 141 -3.86 -0.61 18.20
C SER A 141 -4.05 -2.07 18.65
N GLY A 142 -3.40 -3.00 17.95
CA GLY A 142 -3.42 -4.41 18.30
C GLY A 142 -4.78 -5.07 18.16
N SER A 143 -5.65 -4.60 17.24
CA SER A 143 -7.01 -5.07 17.10
C SER A 143 -7.34 -5.55 15.68
N ILE A 144 -8.37 -6.36 15.56
CA ILE A 144 -8.94 -6.81 14.28
C ILE A 144 -10.28 -6.14 14.08
N TYR A 145 -10.42 -5.45 12.94
CA TYR A 145 -11.69 -4.86 12.48
C TYR A 145 -12.19 -5.61 11.24
N ALA A 146 -13.47 -5.94 11.22
CA ALA A 146 -14.10 -6.66 10.11
C ALA A 146 -15.53 -6.17 9.86
N GLY A 147 -16.04 -6.47 8.65
CA GLY A 147 -17.42 -6.18 8.24
C GLY A 147 -17.59 -4.86 7.50
N MET A 148 -18.84 -4.54 7.16
CA MET A 148 -19.26 -3.35 6.42
C MET A 148 -20.50 -2.75 7.09
N PRO A 149 -20.36 -1.69 7.91
CA PRO A 149 -19.13 -1.02 8.31
C PRO A 149 -18.23 -1.87 9.21
N ALA A 150 -16.93 -1.66 9.13
CA ALA A 150 -15.96 -2.37 9.94
C ALA A 150 -16.12 -2.06 11.43
N LYS A 151 -16.11 -3.09 12.25
CA LYS A 151 -16.19 -3.00 13.71
C LYS A 151 -15.11 -3.86 14.33
N LYS A 152 -14.66 -3.50 15.54
CA LYS A 152 -13.73 -4.33 16.31
C LYS A 152 -14.34 -5.71 16.58
N VAL A 153 -13.62 -6.75 16.19
CA VAL A 153 -14.02 -8.15 16.40
C VAL A 153 -13.32 -8.71 17.64
N LYS A 154 -12.01 -8.48 17.77
CA LYS A 154 -11.18 -8.96 18.88
C LYS A 154 -9.82 -8.24 18.88
N ASP A 155 -9.07 -8.41 19.95
CA ASP A 155 -7.66 -8.05 20.01
C ASP A 155 -6.82 -9.11 19.25
N ILE A 156 -5.66 -8.69 18.75
CA ILE A 156 -4.70 -9.58 18.11
C ILE A 156 -3.97 -10.38 19.18
N GLY A 157 -4.14 -11.69 19.16
CA GLY A 157 -3.37 -12.60 19.99
C GLY A 157 -1.92 -12.76 19.50
N PRO A 158 -1.03 -13.31 20.34
CA PRO A 158 0.38 -13.55 19.98
C PRO A 158 0.53 -14.35 18.68
N GLU A 159 -0.39 -15.28 18.43
CA GLU A 159 -0.40 -16.17 17.25
C GLU A 159 -0.60 -15.44 15.92
N MET A 160 -1.17 -14.24 15.92
CA MET A 160 -1.42 -13.45 14.71
C MET A 160 -0.36 -12.38 14.45
N LYS A 161 0.44 -12.00 15.42
CA LYS A 161 1.48 -10.98 15.25
C LYS A 161 2.55 -11.41 14.23
N GLU A 162 3.07 -12.61 14.39
CA GLU A 162 4.07 -13.18 13.48
C GLU A 162 3.58 -13.32 12.02
N PRO A 163 2.40 -13.91 11.72
CA PRO A 163 1.89 -13.97 10.37
C PRO A 163 1.73 -12.60 9.69
N THR A 164 1.26 -11.58 10.43
CA THR A 164 1.10 -10.22 9.90
C THR A 164 2.44 -9.60 9.50
N LEU A 165 3.44 -9.67 10.41
CA LEU A 165 4.80 -9.21 10.15
C LEU A 165 5.50 -10.00 9.04
N ARG A 166 5.28 -11.33 8.99
CA ARG A 166 5.85 -12.18 7.95
C ARG A 166 5.39 -11.78 6.56
N THR A 167 4.14 -11.34 6.41
CA THR A 167 3.65 -10.83 5.12
C THR A 167 4.52 -9.68 4.63
N ALA A 168 4.73 -8.65 5.45
CA ALA A 168 5.58 -7.51 5.07
C ALA A 168 7.02 -7.96 4.69
N LYS A 169 7.62 -8.87 5.44
CA LYS A 169 8.99 -9.38 5.19
C LYS A 169 9.13 -10.24 3.93
N ASN A 170 8.08 -10.95 3.54
CA ASN A 170 8.14 -11.86 2.41
C ASN A 170 8.09 -11.14 1.05
N TYR A 171 7.45 -9.99 0.96
CA TYR A 171 7.25 -9.32 -0.33
C TYR A 171 8.55 -8.84 -1.00
N PRO A 172 9.55 -8.30 -0.29
CA PRO A 172 10.87 -8.05 -0.88
C PRO A 172 11.56 -9.32 -1.42
N MET A 173 11.41 -10.45 -0.71
CA MET A 173 11.93 -11.73 -1.19
C MET A 173 11.21 -12.16 -2.49
N TYR A 174 9.88 -12.04 -2.55
CA TYR A 174 9.12 -12.40 -3.75
C TYR A 174 9.48 -11.53 -4.95
N SER A 175 9.68 -10.22 -4.76
CA SER A 175 10.09 -9.32 -5.85
C SER A 175 11.44 -9.73 -6.47
N GLY A 176 12.34 -10.33 -5.67
CA GLY A 176 13.61 -10.86 -6.15
C GLY A 176 13.47 -11.96 -7.21
N TRP A 177 12.32 -12.64 -7.29
CA TRP A 177 12.09 -13.66 -8.33
C TRP A 177 11.90 -13.05 -9.73
N PHE A 178 11.50 -11.78 -9.79
CA PHE A 178 11.27 -11.02 -11.03
C PHE A 178 12.48 -10.18 -11.46
N GLN A 179 13.54 -10.15 -10.64
CA GLN A 179 14.74 -9.34 -10.88
C GLN A 179 15.89 -10.16 -11.48
N LYS A 180 15.70 -11.48 -11.60
CA LYS A 180 16.73 -12.37 -12.16
C LYS A 180 16.60 -12.37 -13.68
N GLU A 181 17.38 -11.46 -14.32
CA GLU A 181 18.05 -11.63 -15.64
C GLU A 181 18.90 -10.43 -15.96
#